data_10e8e1b7dc16c08b209a90341bae64fa
#
_entry.id   10e8e1b7dc16c08b209a90341bae64fa
#
_cell.length_a   1.000
_cell.length_b   1.000
_cell.length_c   1.000
_cell.angle_alpha   90.00
_cell.angle_beta   90.00
_cell.angle_gamma   90.00
#
_symmetry.space_group_name_H-M   'P 1'
#
loop_
_entity.id
_entity.type
_entity.pdbx_description
1 polymer ?
#
loop_
_entity_poly.entity_id
_entity_poly.type
_entity_poly.pdbx_seq_one_letter_code
_entity_poly.pdbx_strand_id
1 'polypeptide(L)'
;MAGMDAEVPAWPVNRTRRTGLRHHDETHAGHRASWLRAAVLGANDGLLSTSSLLIGVASAAASRSVLLATGVAAVVAGAGSMAIGEYSSVSSQRDAEVADLNTEREELETMPRAELAELTTIYEKRGLSRDLAREVAEALTEHDALSAHARDELGLDPNELSKPLEAAVISAGSFAVGALVPIVVMMVL
;
A
#
# COMPACT_ATOMS: atom_id res chain seq x y z
N MET A 1 7.75 40.32 2.89
CA MET A 1 7.64 38.85 2.81
C MET A 1 7.63 38.34 4.24
N ALA A 2 6.44 38.18 4.84
CA ALA A 2 6.27 37.78 6.23
C ALA A 2 6.14 36.25 6.26
N GLY A 3 7.07 35.59 6.98
CA GLY A 3 7.00 34.14 7.24
C GLY A 3 5.84 33.85 8.14
N MET A 4 4.96 32.98 7.68
CA MET A 4 3.92 32.35 8.49
C MET A 4 4.54 31.15 9.18
N ASP A 5 5.11 31.36 10.37
CA ASP A 5 5.44 30.28 11.29
C ASP A 5 4.12 29.79 11.90
N ALA A 6 3.59 28.71 11.34
CA ALA A 6 2.45 28.03 11.93
C ALA A 6 2.93 27.31 13.20
N GLU A 7 2.69 27.91 14.36
CA GLU A 7 2.87 27.24 15.65
C GLU A 7 1.97 26.01 15.72
N VAL A 8 2.59 24.83 15.77
CA VAL A 8 1.87 23.59 16.06
C VAL A 8 1.40 23.67 17.51
N PRO A 9 0.08 23.61 17.78
CA PRO A 9 -0.43 23.72 19.15
C PRO A 9 0.11 22.57 20.01
N ALA A 10 0.72 22.93 21.16
CA ALA A 10 1.20 21.96 22.12
C ALA A 10 0.04 21.09 22.63
N TRP A 11 0.14 19.78 22.42
CA TRP A 11 -0.86 18.82 22.88
C TRP A 11 -0.84 18.73 24.42
N PRO A 12 -1.96 18.92 25.13
CA PRO A 12 -1.98 18.83 26.59
C PRO A 12 -1.75 17.38 27.04
N VAL A 13 -0.61 17.10 27.61
CA VAL A 13 -0.30 15.81 28.23
C VAL A 13 -1.05 15.74 29.58
N ASN A 14 -2.23 15.17 29.59
CA ASN A 14 -3.00 14.95 30.82
C ASN A 14 -2.43 13.74 31.58
N ARG A 15 -1.68 14.01 32.66
CA ARG A 15 -1.00 13.01 33.48
C ARG A 15 -1.85 12.27 34.53
N THR A 16 -3.18 12.33 34.45
CA THR A 16 -4.01 11.64 35.43
C THR A 16 -5.17 10.91 34.78
N ARG A 17 -4.95 9.65 34.43
CA ARG A 17 -5.93 8.55 34.57
C ARG A 17 -5.29 7.21 34.22
N ARG A 18 -4.83 6.48 35.22
CA ARG A 18 -4.72 5.03 35.16
C ARG A 18 -6.13 4.46 35.21
N THR A 19 -6.77 4.31 34.08
CA THR A 19 -7.97 3.48 33.93
C THR A 19 -7.72 2.52 32.78
N GLY A 20 -7.98 1.24 33.04
CA GLY A 20 -7.76 0.08 32.21
C GLY A 20 -7.58 0.33 30.72
N LEU A 21 -6.39 0.08 30.21
CA LEU A 21 -6.07 0.04 28.79
C LEU A 21 -6.99 -0.99 28.13
N ARG A 22 -8.09 -0.54 27.54
CA ARG A 22 -8.76 -1.33 26.52
C ARG A 22 -7.77 -1.34 25.36
N HIS A 23 -7.30 -2.50 24.99
CA HIS A 23 -6.57 -2.71 23.76
C HIS A 23 -7.52 -2.24 22.64
N HIS A 24 -7.31 -1.06 22.10
CA HIS A 24 -7.92 -0.67 20.86
C HIS A 24 -7.14 -1.40 19.78
N ASP A 25 -7.72 -2.43 19.21
CA ASP A 25 -7.26 -2.99 17.94
C ASP A 25 -7.52 -1.93 16.86
N GLU A 26 -6.61 -0.98 16.76
CA GLU A 26 -6.58 -0.04 15.65
C GLU A 26 -6.02 -0.78 14.44
N THR A 27 -6.93 -1.37 13.66
CA THR A 27 -6.58 -1.88 12.34
C THR A 27 -6.14 -0.67 11.49
N HIS A 28 -4.83 -0.58 11.28
CA HIS A 28 -4.21 0.54 10.59
C HIS A 28 -4.83 0.79 9.23
N ALA A 29 -5.35 2.02 9.02
CA ALA A 29 -6.06 2.43 7.81
C ALA A 29 -5.16 2.45 6.56
N GLY A 30 -3.83 2.41 6.71
CA GLY A 30 -2.87 2.48 5.61
C GLY A 30 -2.97 1.30 4.61
N HIS A 31 -3.10 0.09 5.10
CA HIS A 31 -3.23 -1.10 4.25
C HIS A 31 -4.58 -1.12 3.50
N ARG A 32 -5.67 -0.65 4.17
CA ARG A 32 -6.99 -0.51 3.55
C ARG A 32 -7.02 0.57 2.47
N ALA A 33 -6.22 1.62 2.59
CA ALA A 33 -6.18 2.70 1.61
C ALA A 33 -5.55 2.26 0.28
N SER A 34 -4.58 1.35 0.30
CA SER A 34 -3.89 0.89 -0.90
C SER A 34 -4.77 -0.01 -1.77
N TRP A 35 -5.35 -1.08 -1.21
CA TRP A 35 -6.22 -1.97 -1.98
C TRP A 35 -7.52 -1.30 -2.42
N LEU A 36 -8.09 -0.40 -1.59
CA LEU A 36 -9.29 0.35 -1.95
C LEU A 36 -9.02 1.29 -3.14
N ARG A 37 -7.85 1.92 -3.17
CA ARG A 37 -7.43 2.73 -4.31
C ARG A 37 -7.33 1.91 -5.57
N ALA A 38 -6.65 0.75 -5.53
CA ALA A 38 -6.53 -0.16 -6.67
C ALA A 38 -7.91 -0.65 -7.14
N ALA A 39 -8.81 -0.98 -6.21
CA ALA A 39 -10.16 -1.41 -6.51
C ALA A 39 -10.99 -0.31 -7.19
N VAL A 40 -10.95 0.92 -6.66
CA VAL A 40 -11.68 2.06 -7.23
C VAL A 40 -11.13 2.43 -8.60
N LEU A 41 -9.81 2.48 -8.76
CA LEU A 41 -9.18 2.77 -10.06
C LEU A 41 -9.51 1.70 -11.08
N GLY A 42 -9.42 0.42 -10.72
CA GLY A 42 -9.76 -0.69 -11.59
C GLY A 42 -11.23 -0.65 -12.05
N ALA A 43 -12.16 -0.48 -11.11
CA ALA A 43 -13.58 -0.42 -11.43
C ALA A 43 -13.93 0.79 -12.31
N ASN A 44 -13.33 1.95 -12.04
CA ASN A 44 -13.53 3.16 -12.84
C ASN A 44 -12.98 2.99 -14.26
N ASP A 45 -11.80 2.42 -14.41
CA ASP A 45 -11.21 2.16 -15.73
C ASP A 45 -12.02 1.14 -16.52
N GLY A 46 -12.44 0.03 -15.88
CA GLY A 46 -13.31 -0.95 -16.50
C GLY A 46 -14.64 -0.36 -17.00
N LEU A 47 -15.26 0.51 -16.17
CA LEU A 47 -16.48 1.21 -16.53
C LEU A 47 -16.27 2.13 -17.74
N LEU A 48 -15.26 3.00 -17.69
CA LEU A 48 -15.06 4.04 -18.70
C LEU A 48 -14.53 3.49 -20.03
N SER A 49 -13.53 2.62 -19.99
CA SER A 49 -12.91 2.06 -21.18
C SER A 49 -13.90 1.15 -21.94
N THR A 50 -14.62 0.28 -21.22
CA THR A 50 -15.62 -0.60 -21.83
C THR A 50 -16.82 0.18 -22.34
N SER A 51 -17.30 1.21 -21.62
CA SER A 51 -18.39 2.08 -22.11
C SER A 51 -17.99 2.76 -23.41
N SER A 52 -16.80 3.36 -23.46
CA SER A 52 -16.31 4.08 -24.63
C SER A 52 -16.19 3.17 -25.85
N LEU A 53 -15.65 1.96 -25.65
CA LEU A 53 -15.52 0.98 -26.71
C LEU A 53 -16.89 0.51 -27.23
N LEU A 54 -17.82 0.16 -26.33
CA LEU A 54 -19.17 -0.30 -26.72
C LEU A 54 -19.98 0.79 -27.42
N ILE A 55 -19.91 2.05 -26.98
CA ILE A 55 -20.55 3.17 -27.65
C ILE A 55 -19.96 3.36 -29.05
N GLY A 56 -18.64 3.29 -29.21
CA GLY A 56 -17.98 3.40 -30.50
C GLY A 56 -18.44 2.31 -31.49
N VAL A 57 -18.49 1.05 -31.03
CA VAL A 57 -18.93 -0.08 -31.89
C VAL A 57 -20.43 -0.01 -32.16
N ALA A 58 -21.27 0.40 -31.20
CA ALA A 58 -22.70 0.56 -31.38
C ALA A 58 -23.02 1.64 -32.44
N SER A 59 -22.24 2.73 -32.49
CA SER A 59 -22.37 3.80 -33.46
C SER A 59 -22.18 3.34 -34.93
N ALA A 60 -21.50 2.20 -35.13
CA ALA A 60 -21.32 1.54 -36.43
C ALA A 60 -22.49 0.58 -36.78
N ALA A 61 -23.63 0.66 -36.09
CA ALA A 61 -24.78 -0.20 -36.26
C ALA A 61 -24.48 -1.71 -36.11
N ALA A 62 -23.57 -2.05 -35.20
CA ALA A 62 -23.20 -3.42 -34.92
C ALA A 62 -24.34 -4.22 -34.29
N SER A 63 -24.40 -5.52 -34.57
CA SER A 63 -25.37 -6.41 -33.94
C SER A 63 -25.08 -6.63 -32.44
N ARG A 64 -26.10 -7.04 -31.67
CA ARG A 64 -25.95 -7.38 -30.25
C ARG A 64 -24.88 -8.43 -30.00
N SER A 65 -24.72 -9.40 -30.89
CA SER A 65 -23.66 -10.41 -30.77
C SER A 65 -22.26 -9.82 -30.91
N VAL A 66 -22.08 -8.86 -31.80
CA VAL A 66 -20.79 -8.13 -31.95
C VAL A 66 -20.54 -7.27 -30.72
N LEU A 67 -21.52 -6.57 -30.18
CA LEU A 67 -21.41 -5.78 -28.97
C LEU A 67 -21.01 -6.65 -27.76
N LEU A 68 -21.66 -7.80 -27.58
CA LEU A 68 -21.32 -8.74 -26.51
C LEU A 68 -19.89 -9.28 -26.66
N ALA A 69 -19.50 -9.72 -27.86
CA ALA A 69 -18.17 -10.20 -28.14
C ALA A 69 -17.11 -9.12 -27.86
N THR A 70 -17.38 -7.87 -28.26
CA THR A 70 -16.53 -6.72 -27.99
C THR A 70 -16.40 -6.45 -26.49
N GLY A 71 -17.51 -6.47 -25.75
CA GLY A 71 -17.52 -6.28 -24.31
C GLY A 71 -16.72 -7.37 -23.58
N VAL A 72 -16.90 -8.62 -23.95
CA VAL A 72 -16.13 -9.75 -23.38
C VAL A 72 -14.64 -9.60 -23.69
N ALA A 73 -14.29 -9.27 -24.94
CA ALA A 73 -12.92 -9.04 -25.35
C ALA A 73 -12.29 -7.87 -24.55
N ALA A 74 -13.04 -6.79 -24.32
CA ALA A 74 -12.58 -5.66 -23.51
C ALA A 74 -12.30 -6.05 -22.05
N VAL A 75 -13.19 -6.87 -21.45
CA VAL A 75 -12.98 -7.39 -20.08
C VAL A 75 -11.70 -8.23 -20.03
N VAL A 76 -11.52 -9.17 -20.92
CA VAL A 76 -10.36 -10.08 -20.93
C VAL A 76 -9.07 -9.30 -21.14
N ALA A 77 -9.06 -8.41 -22.12
CA ALA A 77 -7.87 -7.60 -22.42
C ALA A 77 -7.54 -6.61 -21.28
N GLY A 78 -8.54 -5.87 -20.77
CA GLY A 78 -8.34 -4.86 -19.74
C GLY A 78 -7.99 -5.48 -18.38
N ALA A 79 -8.75 -6.47 -17.92
CA ALA A 79 -8.45 -7.17 -16.68
C ALA A 79 -7.07 -7.86 -16.73
N GLY A 80 -6.72 -8.49 -17.87
CA GLY A 80 -5.41 -9.09 -18.08
C GLY A 80 -4.27 -8.06 -18.04
N SER A 81 -4.44 -6.94 -18.72
CA SER A 81 -3.47 -5.84 -18.73
C SER A 81 -3.25 -5.28 -17.32
N MET A 82 -4.34 -5.02 -16.58
CA MET A 82 -4.26 -4.54 -15.20
C MET A 82 -3.60 -5.55 -14.26
N ALA A 83 -3.95 -6.85 -14.40
CA ALA A 83 -3.33 -7.91 -13.60
C ALA A 83 -1.81 -7.95 -13.79
N ILE A 84 -1.35 -7.91 -15.05
CA ILE A 84 0.08 -7.95 -15.38
C ILE A 84 0.80 -6.69 -14.88
N GLY A 85 0.20 -5.52 -15.07
CA GLY A 85 0.76 -4.25 -14.63
C GLY A 85 0.92 -4.18 -13.12
N GLU A 86 -0.13 -4.53 -12.38
CA GLU A 86 -0.12 -4.54 -10.92
C GLU A 86 0.83 -5.60 -10.36
N TYR A 87 0.80 -6.82 -10.92
CA TYR A 87 1.74 -7.87 -10.56
C TYR A 87 3.20 -7.42 -10.72
N SER A 88 3.54 -6.84 -11.86
CA SER A 88 4.91 -6.38 -12.15
C SER A 88 5.34 -5.26 -11.20
N SER A 89 4.47 -4.29 -10.96
CA SER A 89 4.73 -3.17 -10.06
C SER A 89 4.97 -3.64 -8.62
N VAL A 90 4.04 -4.43 -8.08
CA VAL A 90 4.12 -4.92 -6.69
C VAL A 90 5.22 -5.98 -6.53
N SER A 91 5.55 -6.75 -7.59
CA SER A 91 6.71 -7.65 -7.58
C SER A 91 8.02 -6.89 -7.46
N SER A 92 8.17 -5.80 -8.22
CA SER A 92 9.36 -4.94 -8.13
C SER A 92 9.49 -4.27 -6.76
N GLN A 93 8.36 -3.86 -6.16
CA GLN A 93 8.34 -3.34 -4.80
C GLN A 93 8.77 -4.41 -3.79
N ARG A 94 8.24 -5.62 -3.89
CA ARG A 94 8.62 -6.74 -3.01
C ARG A 94 10.10 -7.08 -3.14
N ASP A 95 10.63 -7.08 -4.35
CA ASP A 95 12.06 -7.37 -4.59
C ASP A 95 12.95 -6.31 -3.93
N ALA A 96 12.54 -5.02 -3.95
CA ALA A 96 13.21 -3.94 -3.25
C ALA A 96 13.14 -4.15 -1.72
N GLU A 97 11.94 -4.40 -1.17
CA GLU A 97 11.73 -4.68 0.27
C GLU A 97 12.63 -5.83 0.76
N VAL A 98 12.73 -6.91 -0.03
CA VAL A 98 13.60 -8.05 0.28
C VAL A 98 15.08 -7.68 0.20
N ALA A 99 15.48 -6.86 -0.79
CA ALA A 99 16.86 -6.40 -0.92
C ALA A 99 17.27 -5.53 0.26
N ASP A 100 16.41 -4.58 0.66
CA ASP A 100 16.65 -3.71 1.81
C ASP A 100 16.79 -4.51 3.10
N LEU A 101 15.90 -5.47 3.36
CA LEU A 101 16.00 -6.35 4.53
C LEU A 101 17.24 -7.25 4.53
N ASN A 102 17.74 -7.65 3.36
CA ASN A 102 18.98 -8.42 3.27
C ASN A 102 20.21 -7.56 3.56
N THR A 103 20.21 -6.32 3.06
CA THR A 103 21.25 -5.34 3.37
C THR A 103 21.30 -5.07 4.87
N GLU A 104 20.16 -4.77 5.46
CA GLU A 104 20.02 -4.54 6.90
C GLU A 104 20.54 -5.69 7.75
N ARG A 105 20.23 -6.93 7.35
CA ARG A 105 20.72 -8.13 8.03
C ARG A 105 22.25 -8.23 7.95
N GLU A 106 22.84 -7.94 6.80
CA GLU A 106 24.30 -7.94 6.62
C GLU A 106 24.97 -6.84 7.46
N GLU A 107 24.37 -5.66 7.55
CA GLU A 107 24.86 -4.55 8.35
C GLU A 107 24.80 -4.86 9.85
N LEU A 108 23.69 -5.41 10.32
CA LEU A 108 23.55 -5.88 11.71
C LEU A 108 24.57 -6.95 12.09
N GLU A 109 24.94 -7.84 11.16
CA GLU A 109 25.95 -8.88 11.39
C GLU A 109 27.38 -8.30 11.36
N THR A 110 27.68 -7.38 10.45
CA THR A 110 29.04 -6.88 10.19
C THR A 110 29.38 -5.64 10.99
N MET A 111 28.40 -4.78 11.29
CA MET A 111 28.58 -3.47 11.93
C MET A 111 27.64 -3.23 13.13
N PRO A 112 27.44 -4.17 14.05
CA PRO A 112 26.38 -4.09 15.08
C PRO A 112 26.47 -2.86 16.00
N ARG A 113 27.67 -2.24 16.14
CA ARG A 113 27.83 -1.01 16.93
C ARG A 113 27.38 0.24 16.18
N ALA A 114 27.53 0.24 14.86
CA ALA A 114 27.08 1.34 14.02
C ALA A 114 25.54 1.31 13.97
N GLU A 115 24.97 0.14 13.77
CA GLU A 115 23.52 -0.07 13.72
C GLU A 115 22.84 0.34 15.05
N LEU A 116 23.38 -0.06 16.19
CA LEU A 116 22.87 0.41 17.48
C LEU A 116 22.94 1.94 17.64
N ALA A 117 23.98 2.58 17.13
CA ALA A 117 24.08 4.03 17.15
C ALA A 117 23.09 4.70 16.20
N GLU A 118 22.80 4.09 15.08
CA GLU A 118 21.78 4.54 14.13
C GLU A 118 20.39 4.48 14.74
N LEU A 119 19.98 3.34 15.27
CA LEU A 119 18.70 3.18 15.96
C LEU A 119 18.56 4.17 17.13
N THR A 120 19.64 4.38 17.91
CA THR A 120 19.67 5.42 18.96
C THR A 120 19.39 6.80 18.38
N THR A 121 20.00 7.14 17.24
CA THR A 121 19.82 8.44 16.58
C THR A 121 18.39 8.62 16.06
N ILE A 122 17.77 7.56 15.57
CA ILE A 122 16.36 7.58 15.15
C ILE A 122 15.46 7.96 16.33
N TYR A 123 15.67 7.38 17.50
CA TYR A 123 14.89 7.69 18.70
C TYR A 123 15.19 9.07 19.29
N GLU A 124 16.43 9.55 19.21
CA GLU A 124 16.76 10.95 19.55
C GLU A 124 15.97 11.94 18.66
N LYS A 125 15.92 11.69 17.34
CA LYS A 125 15.15 12.51 16.39
C LYS A 125 13.63 12.48 16.67
N ARG A 126 13.13 11.42 17.30
CA ARG A 126 11.74 11.29 17.76
C ARG A 126 11.48 12.00 19.09
N GLY A 127 12.50 12.63 19.69
CA GLY A 127 12.36 13.48 20.88
C GLY A 127 12.73 12.83 22.20
N LEU A 128 13.35 11.63 22.19
CA LEU A 128 13.89 11.05 23.44
C LEU A 128 15.24 11.70 23.81
N SER A 129 15.54 11.73 25.10
CA SER A 129 16.91 12.08 25.54
C SER A 129 17.87 10.99 25.06
N ARG A 130 19.14 11.35 24.85
CA ARG A 130 20.15 10.44 24.35
C ARG A 130 20.27 9.16 25.19
N ASP A 131 20.25 9.28 26.51
CA ASP A 131 20.36 8.14 27.41
C ASP A 131 19.17 7.20 27.26
N LEU A 132 17.94 7.75 27.23
CA LEU A 132 16.72 6.95 27.05
C LEU A 132 16.63 6.35 25.63
N ALA A 133 17.02 7.10 24.61
CA ALA A 133 17.07 6.61 23.23
C ALA A 133 17.99 5.40 23.08
N ARG A 134 19.15 5.44 23.76
CA ARG A 134 20.10 4.34 23.79
C ARG A 134 19.56 3.13 24.54
N GLU A 135 18.95 3.31 25.72
CA GLU A 135 18.34 2.21 26.47
C GLU A 135 17.23 1.53 25.65
N VAL A 136 16.43 2.30 24.95
CA VAL A 136 15.37 1.76 24.07
C VAL A 136 15.98 1.00 22.89
N ALA A 137 16.99 1.55 22.23
CA ALA A 137 17.66 0.92 21.11
C ALA A 137 18.33 -0.40 21.53
N GLU A 138 19.02 -0.44 22.67
CA GLU A 138 19.64 -1.64 23.22
C GLU A 138 18.59 -2.73 23.51
N ALA A 139 17.47 -2.36 24.16
CA ALA A 139 16.40 -3.30 24.48
C ALA A 139 15.72 -3.88 23.24
N LEU A 140 15.50 -3.07 22.21
CA LEU A 140 14.89 -3.52 20.95
C LEU A 140 15.85 -4.39 20.15
N THR A 141 17.13 -4.04 20.10
CA THR A 141 18.18 -4.83 19.44
C THR A 141 18.33 -6.20 20.11
N GLU A 142 18.25 -6.27 21.45
CA GLU A 142 18.29 -7.54 22.18
C GLU A 142 17.05 -8.41 21.91
N HIS A 143 15.90 -7.79 21.69
CA HIS A 143 14.65 -8.50 21.43
C HIS A 143 14.58 -9.01 19.98
N ASP A 144 14.70 -8.15 19.00
CA ASP A 144 14.69 -8.46 17.56
C ASP A 144 15.25 -7.25 16.78
N ALA A 145 16.56 -7.26 16.55
CA ALA A 145 17.26 -6.17 15.90
C ALA A 145 16.71 -5.89 14.49
N LEU A 146 16.54 -6.95 13.68
CA LEU A 146 16.06 -6.79 12.30
C LEU A 146 14.66 -6.19 12.23
N SER A 147 13.75 -6.64 13.08
CA SER A 147 12.40 -6.07 13.12
C SER A 147 12.38 -4.64 13.62
N ALA A 148 13.28 -4.26 14.55
CA ALA A 148 13.39 -2.90 15.05
C ALA A 148 13.86 -1.95 13.95
N HIS A 149 14.93 -2.27 13.26
CA HIS A 149 15.47 -1.48 12.14
C HIS A 149 14.50 -1.43 10.96
N ALA A 150 13.96 -2.58 10.53
CA ALA A 150 13.00 -2.63 9.44
C ALA A 150 11.81 -1.68 9.65
N ARG A 151 11.27 -1.62 10.89
CA ARG A 151 10.13 -0.73 11.20
C ARG A 151 10.50 0.72 11.36
N ASP A 152 11.60 0.99 12.04
CA ASP A 152 11.94 2.33 12.49
C ASP A 152 12.80 3.10 11.49
N GLU A 153 13.57 2.43 10.68
CA GLU A 153 14.44 2.97 9.63
C GLU A 153 13.80 2.81 8.25
N LEU A 154 13.49 1.57 7.83
CA LEU A 154 13.00 1.28 6.50
C LEU A 154 11.46 1.48 6.37
N GLY A 155 10.73 1.56 7.49
CA GLY A 155 9.28 1.65 7.49
C GLY A 155 8.59 0.38 6.99
N LEU A 156 9.25 -0.78 7.10
CA LEU A 156 8.79 -2.08 6.65
C LEU A 156 8.40 -2.98 7.83
N ASP A 157 7.39 -3.84 7.62
CA ASP A 157 7.19 -4.99 8.50
C ASP A 157 7.76 -6.24 7.81
N PRO A 158 8.81 -6.89 8.35
CA PRO A 158 9.41 -8.07 7.75
C PRO A 158 8.42 -9.24 7.56
N ASN A 159 7.32 -9.25 8.32
CA ASN A 159 6.29 -10.28 8.26
C ASN A 159 5.17 -9.96 7.25
N GLU A 160 5.08 -8.71 6.78
CA GLU A 160 4.00 -8.24 5.92
C GLU A 160 4.55 -7.56 4.64
N LEU A 161 5.38 -8.27 3.89
CA LEU A 161 5.89 -7.79 2.60
C LEU A 161 4.78 -7.73 1.54
N SER A 162 5.01 -6.91 0.53
CA SER A 162 4.12 -6.72 -0.61
C SER A 162 3.70 -8.05 -1.26
N LYS A 163 2.41 -8.17 -1.65
CA LYS A 163 1.80 -9.40 -2.17
C LYS A 163 1.36 -9.24 -3.64
N PRO A 164 2.24 -9.50 -4.60
CA PRO A 164 1.99 -9.22 -6.02
C PRO A 164 0.76 -9.92 -6.59
N LEU A 165 0.55 -11.20 -6.25
CA LEU A 165 -0.57 -11.97 -6.77
C LEU A 165 -1.91 -11.47 -6.23
N GLU A 166 -1.97 -11.11 -4.96
CA GLU A 166 -3.17 -10.56 -4.32
C GLU A 166 -3.55 -9.22 -4.96
N ALA A 167 -2.57 -8.35 -5.16
CA ALA A 167 -2.77 -7.06 -5.82
C ALA A 167 -3.27 -7.22 -7.26
N ALA A 168 -2.67 -8.14 -8.03
CA ALA A 168 -3.07 -8.43 -9.40
C ALA A 168 -4.52 -8.93 -9.50
N VAL A 169 -4.92 -9.85 -8.62
CA VAL A 169 -6.29 -10.41 -8.59
C VAL A 169 -7.32 -9.34 -8.23
N ILE A 170 -7.02 -8.50 -7.23
CA ILE A 170 -7.90 -7.40 -6.83
C ILE A 170 -8.08 -6.41 -7.98
N SER A 171 -7.00 -6.03 -8.63
CA SER A 171 -7.00 -5.07 -9.74
C SER A 171 -7.81 -5.60 -10.93
N ALA A 172 -7.53 -6.82 -11.38
CA ALA A 172 -8.26 -7.47 -12.48
C ALA A 172 -9.75 -7.66 -12.17
N GLY A 173 -10.06 -8.13 -10.96
CA GLY A 173 -11.44 -8.34 -10.52
C GLY A 173 -12.23 -7.03 -10.46
N SER A 174 -11.62 -5.97 -9.98
CA SER A 174 -12.23 -4.64 -9.92
C SER A 174 -12.52 -4.08 -11.31
N PHE A 175 -11.58 -4.22 -12.25
CA PHE A 175 -11.79 -3.87 -13.65
C PHE A 175 -12.97 -4.63 -14.24
N ALA A 176 -12.98 -5.96 -14.05
CA ALA A 176 -14.04 -6.81 -14.59
C ALA A 176 -15.43 -6.40 -14.05
N VAL A 177 -15.53 -6.13 -12.76
CA VAL A 177 -16.80 -5.65 -12.13
C VAL A 177 -17.23 -4.31 -12.73
N GLY A 178 -16.31 -3.36 -12.89
CA GLY A 178 -16.62 -2.07 -13.53
C GLY A 178 -17.09 -2.22 -14.98
N ALA A 179 -16.43 -3.09 -15.74
CA ALA A 179 -16.73 -3.34 -17.15
C ALA A 179 -18.06 -4.10 -17.37
N LEU A 180 -18.53 -4.86 -16.39
CA LEU A 180 -19.83 -5.53 -16.49
C LEU A 180 -20.99 -4.55 -16.57
N VAL A 181 -20.91 -3.38 -15.95
CA VAL A 181 -21.98 -2.38 -15.94
C VAL A 181 -22.36 -1.95 -17.37
N PRO A 182 -21.47 -1.43 -18.20
CA PRO A 182 -21.81 -1.02 -19.57
C PRO A 182 -22.23 -2.19 -20.46
N ILE A 183 -21.68 -3.40 -20.25
CA ILE A 183 -22.08 -4.58 -21.00
C ILE A 183 -23.53 -4.92 -20.70
N VAL A 184 -23.93 -4.96 -19.43
CA VAL A 184 -25.32 -5.26 -19.03
C VAL A 184 -26.27 -4.19 -19.55
N VAL A 185 -25.95 -2.91 -19.39
CA VAL A 185 -26.77 -1.80 -19.90
C VAL A 185 -26.96 -1.93 -21.40
N MET A 186 -25.91 -2.20 -22.15
CA MET A 186 -25.97 -2.34 -23.61
C MET A 186 -26.78 -3.58 -24.06
N MET A 187 -26.87 -4.62 -23.23
CA MET A 187 -27.65 -5.83 -23.55
C MET A 187 -29.14 -5.67 -23.22
N VAL A 188 -29.51 -4.76 -22.32
CA VAL A 188 -30.90 -4.51 -21.91
C VAL A 188 -31.55 -3.46 -22.79
N LEU A 189 -30.84 -2.49 -23.30
CA LEU A 189 -31.31 -1.45 -24.24
C LEU A 189 -31.39 -1.98 -25.68
#